data_e70690b1137414a82b82b39df13a7c1e
#
_entry.id   e70690b1137414a82b82b39df13a7c1e
#
_cell.length_a   1.000
_cell.length_b   1.000
_cell.length_c   1.000
_cell.angle_alpha   90.00
_cell.angle_beta   90.00
_cell.angle_gamma   90.00
#
_symmetry.space_group_name_H-M   'P 1'
#
loop_
_entity.id
_entity.type
_entity.pdbx_description
1 polymer ?
#
loop_
_entity_poly.entity_id
_entity_poly.type
_entity_poly.pdbx_seq_one_letter_code
_entity_poly.pdbx_strand_id
1 'polypeptide(L)'
;MKNKLCLLISVSAVLLIALLVTAYTLGTSHEKKIAVNFETAEIQNEEPHKYQFLQKDVSDYICSLSDELEIDSDLVVAILMAENPEFDPEAVHRNNNGTIDCGLFQLNDRYIWTSFRDAYWFDNVELNPFNWKHSSFLAIHHIAYLTKKAKVTDEVIMAYNCGVGAVMSGAVPETTKAYLKKVKTNLFLLKRGED
;
A
#
# COMPACT_ATOMS: atom_id res chain seq x y z
N MET A 1 -12.17 -34.57 10.94
CA MET A 1 -11.38 -35.23 9.88
C MET A 1 -10.54 -34.26 9.05
N LYS A 2 -10.74 -32.92 9.12
CA LYS A 2 -9.98 -31.92 8.32
C LYS A 2 -8.54 -31.66 8.78
N ASN A 3 -8.22 -31.86 10.06
CA ASN A 3 -6.90 -31.55 10.62
C ASN A 3 -5.77 -32.58 10.32
N LYS A 4 -6.11 -33.77 9.83
CA LYS A 4 -5.10 -34.78 9.46
C LYS A 4 -4.54 -34.61 8.05
N LEU A 5 -5.27 -33.93 7.16
CA LEU A 5 -4.84 -33.74 5.77
C LEU A 5 -3.78 -32.62 5.65
N CYS A 6 -3.88 -31.52 6.42
CA CYS A 6 -2.88 -30.46 6.43
C CYS A 6 -1.53 -30.93 6.98
N LEU A 7 -1.53 -31.86 7.95
CA LEU A 7 -0.28 -32.39 8.53
C LEU A 7 0.49 -33.25 7.53
N LEU A 8 -0.21 -34.01 6.67
CA LEU A 8 0.41 -34.87 5.67
C LEU A 8 1.08 -34.12 4.52
N ILE A 9 0.55 -32.92 4.15
CA ILE A 9 1.13 -32.08 3.07
C ILE A 9 2.43 -31.42 3.55
N SER A 10 2.51 -30.99 4.81
CA SER A 10 3.73 -30.37 5.36
C SER A 10 4.90 -31.36 5.49
N VAL A 11 4.62 -32.63 5.81
CA VAL A 11 5.66 -33.66 5.96
C VAL A 11 6.25 -34.06 4.59
N SER A 12 5.44 -34.09 3.54
CA SER A 12 5.93 -34.46 2.19
C SER A 12 6.83 -33.37 1.58
N ALA A 13 6.58 -32.09 1.87
CA ALA A 13 7.42 -30.98 1.39
C ALA A 13 8.81 -30.99 2.05
N VAL A 14 8.89 -31.30 3.33
CA VAL A 14 10.16 -31.40 4.06
C VAL A 14 11.02 -32.58 3.58
N LEU A 15 10.39 -33.73 3.26
CA LEU A 15 11.09 -34.90 2.74
C LEU A 15 11.65 -34.68 1.33
N LEU A 16 10.98 -33.90 0.48
CA LEU A 16 11.44 -33.60 -0.88
C LEU A 16 12.70 -32.69 -0.88
N ILE A 17 12.78 -31.75 0.03
CA ILE A 17 13.95 -30.87 0.19
C ILE A 17 15.16 -31.65 0.73
N ALA A 18 14.94 -32.57 1.66
CA ALA A 18 16.00 -33.41 2.19
C ALA A 18 16.62 -34.34 1.13
N LEU A 19 15.83 -34.87 0.18
CA LEU A 19 16.31 -35.74 -0.91
C LEU A 19 17.12 -34.97 -1.97
N LEU A 20 16.84 -33.70 -2.22
CA LEU A 20 17.61 -32.85 -3.16
C LEU A 20 18.97 -32.43 -2.60
N VAL A 21 19.11 -32.30 -1.29
CA VAL A 21 20.40 -31.95 -0.65
C VAL A 21 21.35 -33.15 -0.63
N THR A 22 20.83 -34.37 -0.45
CA THR A 22 21.69 -35.60 -0.45
C THR A 22 22.21 -35.97 -1.84
N ALA A 23 21.51 -35.60 -2.92
CA ALA A 23 21.98 -35.84 -4.30
C ALA A 23 23.14 -34.93 -4.72
N TYR A 24 23.26 -33.74 -4.11
CA TYR A 24 24.32 -32.77 -4.43
C TYR A 24 25.66 -33.08 -3.74
N THR A 25 25.66 -33.84 -2.64
CA THR A 25 26.86 -34.14 -1.83
C THR A 25 27.65 -35.37 -2.29
N LEU A 26 27.13 -36.16 -3.23
CA LEU A 26 27.80 -37.38 -3.72
C LEU A 26 28.75 -37.17 -4.93
N GLY A 27 28.94 -35.95 -5.37
CA GLY A 27 29.67 -35.62 -6.63
C GLY A 27 31.08 -35.05 -6.49
N THR A 28 31.58 -34.68 -5.32
CA THR A 28 32.92 -34.11 -5.19
C THR A 28 33.67 -34.62 -3.97
N SER A 29 34.67 -35.45 -4.24
CA SER A 29 35.64 -35.88 -3.27
C SER A 29 36.60 -34.74 -2.94
N HIS A 30 36.35 -34.01 -1.88
CA HIS A 30 37.31 -33.41 -0.97
C HIS A 30 36.53 -32.90 0.27
N GLU A 31 36.82 -33.52 1.41
CA GLU A 31 36.21 -33.19 2.69
C GLU A 31 36.53 -31.74 3.10
N LYS A 32 35.54 -30.85 2.97
CA LYS A 32 35.36 -29.69 3.86
C LYS A 32 34.01 -29.84 4.52
N LYS A 33 34.01 -30.14 5.83
CA LYS A 33 32.82 -30.07 6.66
C LYS A 33 32.31 -28.64 6.65
N ILE A 34 31.33 -28.36 5.79
CA ILE A 34 30.54 -27.14 5.87
C ILE A 34 29.43 -27.45 6.86
N ALA A 35 29.55 -26.91 8.08
CA ALA A 35 28.42 -26.85 9.00
C ALA A 35 27.40 -25.86 8.41
N VAL A 36 26.38 -26.40 7.76
CA VAL A 36 25.23 -25.61 7.34
C VAL A 36 24.37 -25.45 8.59
N ASN A 37 24.48 -24.33 9.26
CA ASN A 37 23.47 -23.89 10.22
C ASN A 37 22.18 -23.66 9.44
N PHE A 38 21.24 -24.57 9.51
CA PHE A 38 19.87 -24.29 9.20
C PHE A 38 19.33 -23.43 10.35
N GLU A 39 19.49 -22.10 10.25
CA GLU A 39 18.55 -21.22 10.91
C GLU A 39 17.17 -21.57 10.32
N THR A 40 16.37 -22.25 11.13
CA THR A 40 14.95 -22.39 10.84
C THR A 40 14.43 -20.95 10.72
N ALA A 41 14.16 -20.51 9.49
CA ALA A 41 13.37 -19.31 9.28
C ALA A 41 12.07 -19.59 10.04
N GLU A 42 11.90 -18.97 11.20
CA GLU A 42 10.63 -18.90 11.86
C GLU A 42 9.69 -18.25 10.85
N ILE A 43 8.75 -19.04 10.32
CA ILE A 43 7.60 -18.47 9.62
C ILE A 43 6.89 -17.70 10.73
N GLN A 44 7.18 -16.40 10.81
CA GLN A 44 6.41 -15.52 11.64
C GLN A 44 5.00 -15.58 11.07
N ASN A 45 4.10 -16.29 11.78
CA ASN A 45 2.68 -16.19 11.55
C ASN A 45 2.31 -14.75 11.94
N GLU A 46 2.41 -13.84 10.98
CA GLU A 46 1.92 -12.47 11.19
C GLU A 46 0.42 -12.56 11.52
N GLU A 47 0.03 -11.85 12.56
CA GLU A 47 -1.39 -11.69 12.91
C GLU A 47 -2.14 -11.15 11.70
N PRO A 48 -3.31 -11.72 11.37
CA PRO A 48 -4.11 -11.26 10.23
C PRO A 48 -4.40 -9.76 10.35
N HIS A 49 -4.17 -9.00 9.29
CA HIS A 49 -4.50 -7.59 9.18
C HIS A 49 -5.49 -7.35 8.03
N LYS A 50 -6.14 -6.21 7.98
CA LYS A 50 -7.28 -5.99 7.07
C LYS A 50 -6.91 -6.13 5.59
N TYR A 51 -5.77 -5.57 5.17
CA TYR A 51 -5.33 -5.57 3.76
C TYR A 51 -4.08 -6.45 3.62
N GLN A 52 -4.28 -7.76 3.39
CA GLN A 52 -3.22 -8.78 3.37
C GLN A 52 -2.15 -8.55 2.28
N PHE A 53 -2.49 -7.83 1.23
CA PHE A 53 -1.56 -7.47 0.14
C PHE A 53 -0.66 -6.27 0.48
N LEU A 54 -0.90 -5.56 1.58
CA LEU A 54 -0.03 -4.53 2.11
C LEU A 54 0.86 -5.10 3.21
N GLN A 55 2.01 -4.46 3.46
CA GLN A 55 2.76 -4.71 4.67
C GLN A 55 1.89 -4.41 5.89
N LYS A 56 1.99 -5.24 6.92
CA LYS A 56 1.15 -5.15 8.13
C LYS A 56 1.14 -3.75 8.74
N ASP A 57 2.32 -3.16 8.92
CA ASP A 57 2.46 -1.83 9.53
C ASP A 57 1.76 -0.75 8.71
N VAL A 58 1.79 -0.86 7.37
CA VAL A 58 1.09 0.07 6.46
C VAL A 58 -0.41 -0.11 6.58
N SER A 59 -0.90 -1.36 6.54
CA SER A 59 -2.32 -1.68 6.68
C SER A 59 -2.88 -1.19 8.01
N ASP A 60 -2.23 -1.52 9.12
CA ASP A 60 -2.66 -1.14 10.47
C ASP A 60 -2.66 0.39 10.65
N TYR A 61 -1.65 1.07 10.13
CA TYR A 61 -1.57 2.53 10.20
C TYR A 61 -2.69 3.21 9.40
N ILE A 62 -2.96 2.74 8.17
CA ILE A 62 -4.06 3.26 7.35
C ILE A 62 -5.39 3.06 8.07
N CYS A 63 -5.65 1.86 8.59
CA CYS A 63 -6.89 1.58 9.33
C CYS A 63 -7.02 2.50 10.55
N SER A 64 -6.01 2.56 11.42
CA SER A 64 -6.04 3.34 12.65
C SER A 64 -6.26 4.84 12.39
N LEU A 65 -5.53 5.43 11.44
CA LEU A 65 -5.67 6.85 11.14
C LEU A 65 -6.98 7.17 10.40
N SER A 66 -7.47 6.25 9.57
CA SER A 66 -8.78 6.40 8.91
C SER A 66 -9.91 6.39 9.94
N ASP A 67 -9.87 5.49 10.92
CA ASP A 67 -10.85 5.42 12.01
C ASP A 67 -10.81 6.70 12.87
N GLU A 68 -9.61 7.20 13.21
CA GLU A 68 -9.43 8.46 13.96
C GLU A 68 -10.06 9.65 13.24
N LEU A 69 -9.95 9.69 11.92
CA LEU A 69 -10.48 10.78 11.08
C LEU A 69 -11.89 10.53 10.53
N GLU A 70 -12.53 9.44 10.94
CA GLU A 70 -13.87 9.02 10.50
C GLU A 70 -13.98 8.87 8.97
N ILE A 71 -12.97 8.25 8.34
CA ILE A 71 -12.90 8.00 6.90
C ILE A 71 -12.98 6.50 6.64
N ASP A 72 -13.64 6.13 5.54
CA ASP A 72 -13.65 4.75 5.05
C ASP A 72 -12.23 4.34 4.61
N SER A 73 -11.59 3.43 5.36
CA SER A 73 -10.25 2.94 5.04
C SER A 73 -10.21 2.19 3.69
N ASP A 74 -11.33 1.59 3.24
CA ASP A 74 -11.41 0.98 1.90
C ASP A 74 -11.29 2.05 0.81
N LEU A 75 -11.85 3.25 1.01
CA LEU A 75 -11.66 4.37 0.09
C LEU A 75 -10.20 4.80 0.03
N VAL A 76 -9.51 4.89 1.17
CA VAL A 76 -8.08 5.24 1.23
C VAL A 76 -7.24 4.22 0.46
N VAL A 77 -7.47 2.93 0.70
CA VAL A 77 -6.73 1.86 0.03
C VAL A 77 -7.09 1.77 -1.45
N ALA A 78 -8.35 1.99 -1.85
CA ALA A 78 -8.75 2.02 -3.25
C ALA A 78 -8.05 3.15 -4.04
N ILE A 79 -7.84 4.32 -3.40
CA ILE A 79 -7.05 5.41 -3.95
C ILE A 79 -5.57 4.99 -4.04
N LEU A 80 -4.98 4.43 -2.99
CA LEU A 80 -3.62 3.93 -2.99
C LEU A 80 -3.36 2.95 -4.15
N MET A 81 -4.21 1.95 -4.32
CA MET A 81 -4.15 0.98 -5.44
C MET A 81 -4.24 1.65 -6.81
N ALA A 82 -4.95 2.78 -6.92
CA ALA A 82 -5.04 3.53 -8.16
C ALA A 82 -3.80 4.38 -8.44
N GLU A 83 -3.20 4.98 -7.42
CA GLU A 83 -2.00 5.81 -7.54
C GLU A 83 -0.74 4.98 -7.73
N ASN A 84 -0.59 3.92 -6.96
CA ASN A 84 0.64 3.14 -6.86
C ASN A 84 0.33 1.64 -6.69
N PRO A 85 0.04 0.94 -7.77
CA PRO A 85 -0.34 -0.47 -7.71
C PRO A 85 0.78 -1.40 -7.24
N GLU A 86 2.03 -0.94 -7.31
CA GLU A 86 3.21 -1.68 -6.82
C GLU A 86 3.46 -1.44 -5.32
N PHE A 87 2.74 -0.50 -4.69
CA PHE A 87 2.92 -0.08 -3.30
C PHE A 87 4.36 0.34 -2.96
N ASP A 88 5.09 0.85 -3.96
CA ASP A 88 6.48 1.30 -3.81
C ASP A 88 6.53 2.68 -3.14
N PRO A 89 7.09 2.82 -1.92
CA PRO A 89 7.21 4.10 -1.26
C PRO A 89 8.21 5.05 -1.94
N GLU A 90 9.07 4.55 -2.82
CA GLU A 90 10.06 5.34 -3.56
C GLU A 90 9.58 5.73 -4.97
N ALA A 91 8.34 5.38 -5.33
CA ALA A 91 7.77 5.69 -6.64
C ALA A 91 7.76 7.19 -6.92
N VAL A 92 8.15 7.55 -8.14
CA VAL A 92 8.21 8.94 -8.64
C VAL A 92 7.59 9.03 -10.02
N HIS A 93 6.61 9.92 -10.17
CA HIS A 93 6.04 10.28 -11.46
C HIS A 93 6.31 11.76 -11.79
N ARG A 94 6.85 12.03 -12.99
CA ARG A 94 7.12 13.40 -13.46
C ARG A 94 5.99 13.88 -14.35
N ASN A 95 5.36 14.97 -13.94
CA ASN A 95 4.26 15.58 -14.67
C ASN A 95 4.75 16.50 -15.79
N ASN A 96 3.95 16.66 -16.84
CA ASN A 96 4.27 17.55 -17.97
C ASN A 96 4.40 19.03 -17.58
N ASN A 97 3.82 19.44 -16.45
CA ASN A 97 3.91 20.80 -15.90
C ASN A 97 5.16 21.03 -15.02
N GLY A 98 6.07 20.03 -14.95
CA GLY A 98 7.30 20.09 -14.20
C GLY A 98 7.15 19.85 -12.70
N THR A 99 5.97 19.44 -12.21
CA THR A 99 5.78 18.93 -10.84
C THR A 99 6.10 17.45 -10.76
N ILE A 100 6.23 16.94 -9.56
CA ILE A 100 6.52 15.53 -9.28
C ILE A 100 5.46 15.00 -8.33
N ASP A 101 4.88 13.85 -8.66
CA ASP A 101 4.09 13.05 -7.73
C ASP A 101 5.00 11.98 -7.16
N CYS A 102 5.03 11.81 -5.84
CA CYS A 102 6.01 10.96 -5.20
C CYS A 102 5.49 10.25 -3.95
N GLY A 103 6.19 9.17 -3.60
CA GLY A 103 5.92 8.36 -2.44
C GLY A 103 4.74 7.41 -2.59
N LEU A 104 4.39 6.75 -1.49
CA LEU A 104 3.40 5.69 -1.49
C LEU A 104 2.05 6.11 -2.11
N PHE A 105 1.57 7.32 -1.83
CA PHE A 105 0.30 7.86 -2.31
C PHE A 105 0.42 8.84 -3.48
N GLN A 106 1.58 8.92 -4.15
CA GLN A 106 1.84 9.77 -5.30
C GLN A 106 1.38 11.23 -5.09
N LEU A 107 1.76 11.78 -3.94
CA LEU A 107 1.39 13.14 -3.56
C LEU A 107 2.24 14.17 -4.31
N ASN A 108 1.59 15.18 -4.87
CA ASN A 108 2.25 16.23 -5.64
C ASN A 108 3.14 17.11 -4.77
N ASP A 109 4.41 17.27 -5.15
CA ASP A 109 5.46 17.98 -4.41
C ASP A 109 5.11 19.46 -4.19
N ARG A 110 4.53 20.10 -5.17
CA ARG A 110 4.23 21.54 -5.15
C ARG A 110 2.91 21.86 -4.47
N TYR A 111 1.91 21.00 -4.64
CA TYR A 111 0.55 21.33 -4.18
C TYR A 111 0.24 20.72 -2.81
N ILE A 112 0.49 19.43 -2.63
CA ILE A 112 0.11 18.74 -1.40
C ILE A 112 1.18 18.91 -0.32
N TRP A 113 2.43 18.55 -0.60
CA TRP A 113 3.52 18.65 0.39
C TRP A 113 3.68 20.08 0.92
N THR A 114 3.67 21.10 0.05
CA THR A 114 3.80 22.50 0.47
C THR A 114 2.59 22.97 1.27
N SER A 115 1.36 22.67 0.80
CA SER A 115 0.14 23.13 1.48
C SER A 115 -0.02 22.51 2.87
N PHE A 116 0.34 21.25 3.04
CA PHE A 116 0.25 20.58 4.34
C PHE A 116 1.35 21.04 5.31
N ARG A 117 2.56 21.25 4.82
CA ARG A 117 3.63 21.82 5.63
C ARG A 117 3.21 23.16 6.23
N ASP A 118 2.50 23.99 5.48
CA ASP A 118 2.07 25.31 5.92
C ASP A 118 0.78 25.28 6.77
N ALA A 119 -0.06 24.25 6.62
CA ALA A 119 -1.36 24.14 7.29
C ALA A 119 -1.34 23.30 8.58
N TYR A 120 -0.48 22.31 8.65
CA TYR A 120 -0.33 21.45 9.81
C TYR A 120 1.02 21.72 10.46
N TRP A 121 1.00 21.97 11.75
CA TRP A 121 2.12 22.30 12.62
C TRP A 121 3.20 21.19 12.65
N PHE A 122 3.89 21.01 11.55
CA PHE A 122 5.06 20.16 11.48
C PHE A 122 6.36 20.96 11.69
N ASP A 123 6.30 22.05 12.44
CA ASP A 123 7.40 23.03 12.62
C ASP A 123 8.76 22.44 13.00
N ASN A 124 8.83 21.16 13.36
CA ASN A 124 10.08 20.49 13.73
C ASN A 124 10.23 19.11 13.07
N VAL A 125 9.36 18.71 12.14
CA VAL A 125 9.46 17.41 11.46
C VAL A 125 9.77 17.65 10.00
N GLU A 126 10.96 17.23 9.58
CA GLU A 126 11.31 17.17 8.16
C GLU A 126 10.48 16.07 7.49
N LEU A 127 9.50 16.49 6.68
CA LEU A 127 8.65 15.57 5.94
C LEU A 127 9.44 14.94 4.80
N ASN A 128 9.52 13.61 4.80
CA ASN A 128 10.13 12.83 3.73
C ASN A 128 9.03 12.17 2.88
N PRO A 129 8.86 12.54 1.59
CA PRO A 129 7.85 11.95 0.72
C PRO A 129 8.01 10.44 0.50
N PHE A 130 9.22 9.92 0.63
CA PHE A 130 9.55 8.51 0.47
C PHE A 130 9.42 7.71 1.78
N ASN A 131 9.10 8.37 2.89
CA ASN A 131 8.68 7.69 4.10
C ASN A 131 7.20 7.33 3.97
N TRP A 132 6.89 6.04 3.89
CA TRP A 132 5.52 5.54 3.70
C TRP A 132 4.54 6.10 4.74
N LYS A 133 4.98 6.28 5.99
CA LYS A 133 4.16 6.79 7.09
C LYS A 133 3.81 8.26 6.90
N HIS A 134 4.78 9.09 6.47
CA HIS A 134 4.56 10.50 6.16
C HIS A 134 3.64 10.65 4.94
N SER A 135 3.85 9.84 3.90
CA SER A 135 2.99 9.82 2.71
C SER A 135 1.55 9.42 3.05
N SER A 136 1.36 8.35 3.84
CA SER A 136 0.04 7.90 4.30
C SER A 136 -0.64 8.96 5.18
N PHE A 137 0.08 9.55 6.12
CA PHE A 137 -0.44 10.61 6.99
C PHE A 137 -1.02 11.76 6.17
N LEU A 138 -0.23 12.30 5.24
CA LEU A 138 -0.66 13.43 4.43
C LEU A 138 -1.81 13.08 3.49
N ALA A 139 -1.77 11.89 2.86
CA ALA A 139 -2.85 11.43 1.97
C ALA A 139 -4.19 11.29 2.70
N ILE A 140 -4.18 10.65 3.88
CA ILE A 140 -5.41 10.40 4.65
C ILE A 140 -5.98 11.73 5.15
N HIS A 141 -5.15 12.64 5.67
CA HIS A 141 -5.59 13.99 6.03
C HIS A 141 -6.12 14.79 4.84
N HIS A 142 -5.50 14.64 3.66
CA HIS A 142 -6.01 15.25 2.44
C HIS A 142 -7.37 14.70 2.04
N ILE A 143 -7.55 13.38 2.08
CA ILE A 143 -8.85 12.74 1.84
C ILE A 143 -9.90 13.24 2.84
N ALA A 144 -9.54 13.36 4.14
CA ALA A 144 -10.41 13.93 5.17
C ALA A 144 -10.82 15.37 4.85
N TYR A 145 -9.88 16.18 4.41
CA TYR A 145 -10.18 17.55 3.96
C TYR A 145 -11.15 17.54 2.76
N LEU A 146 -10.90 16.70 1.77
CA LEU A 146 -11.76 16.58 0.59
C LEU A 146 -13.16 16.11 0.95
N THR A 147 -13.31 15.15 1.85
CA THR A 147 -14.60 14.66 2.35
C THR A 147 -15.44 15.76 3.00
N LYS A 148 -14.79 16.73 3.67
CA LYS A 148 -15.48 17.90 4.23
C LYS A 148 -15.90 18.94 3.16
N LYS A 149 -15.31 18.91 1.97
CA LYS A 149 -15.57 19.84 0.87
C LYS A 149 -16.51 19.29 -0.19
N ALA A 150 -16.46 18.00 -0.42
CA ALA A 150 -17.29 17.29 -1.40
C ALA A 150 -18.63 16.87 -0.81
N LYS A 151 -19.60 16.65 -1.68
CA LYS A 151 -20.96 16.22 -1.28
C LYS A 151 -21.11 14.70 -1.31
N VAL A 152 -20.35 14.04 -2.17
CA VAL A 152 -20.41 12.59 -2.40
C VAL A 152 -19.02 12.02 -2.66
N THR A 153 -18.87 10.71 -2.43
CA THR A 153 -17.60 9.99 -2.58
C THR A 153 -16.96 10.14 -3.97
N ASP A 154 -17.76 10.15 -5.04
CA ASP A 154 -17.25 10.34 -6.41
C ASP A 154 -16.54 11.70 -6.57
N GLU A 155 -17.05 12.76 -5.92
CA GLU A 155 -16.41 14.08 -5.91
C GLU A 155 -15.10 14.07 -5.12
N VAL A 156 -15.03 13.32 -4.00
CA VAL A 156 -13.77 13.15 -3.23
C VAL A 156 -12.71 12.50 -4.09
N ILE A 157 -13.04 11.41 -4.77
CA ILE A 157 -12.12 10.67 -5.65
C ILE A 157 -11.63 11.58 -6.78
N MET A 158 -12.54 12.29 -7.46
CA MET A 158 -12.17 13.20 -8.53
C MET A 158 -11.31 14.36 -8.03
N ALA A 159 -11.64 14.93 -6.87
CA ALA A 159 -10.91 16.04 -6.28
C ALA A 159 -9.50 15.64 -5.83
N TYR A 160 -9.29 14.39 -5.41
CA TYR A 160 -7.95 13.88 -5.14
C TYR A 160 -7.05 13.96 -6.38
N ASN A 161 -7.57 13.59 -7.54
CA ASN A 161 -6.82 13.55 -8.80
C ASN A 161 -6.67 14.92 -9.49
N CYS A 162 -7.75 15.72 -9.59
CA CYS A 162 -7.71 16.98 -10.35
C CYS A 162 -7.88 18.25 -9.51
N GLY A 163 -7.99 18.10 -8.20
CA GLY A 163 -8.19 19.20 -7.27
C GLY A 163 -9.66 19.61 -7.10
N VAL A 164 -10.00 20.07 -5.90
CA VAL A 164 -11.37 20.47 -5.53
C VAL A 164 -11.93 21.60 -6.40
N GLY A 165 -11.08 22.51 -6.86
CA GLY A 165 -11.49 23.63 -7.73
C GLY A 165 -12.04 23.18 -9.08
N ALA A 166 -11.41 22.19 -9.70
CA ALA A 166 -11.87 21.61 -10.97
C ALA A 166 -13.22 20.90 -10.81
N VAL A 167 -13.41 20.16 -9.71
CA VAL A 167 -14.69 19.49 -9.42
C VAL A 167 -15.81 20.50 -9.18
N MET A 168 -15.57 21.52 -8.34
CA MET A 168 -16.58 22.53 -8.01
C MET A 168 -16.98 23.39 -9.20
N SER A 169 -16.08 23.66 -10.14
CA SER A 169 -16.37 24.41 -11.36
C SER A 169 -16.97 23.56 -12.49
N GLY A 170 -17.04 22.22 -12.31
CA GLY A 170 -17.47 21.29 -13.35
C GLY A 170 -16.44 21.05 -14.46
N ALA A 171 -15.22 21.58 -14.33
CA ALA A 171 -14.14 21.45 -15.30
C ALA A 171 -13.31 20.17 -15.07
N VAL A 172 -13.97 19.02 -14.91
CA VAL A 172 -13.32 17.74 -14.62
C VAL A 172 -12.74 17.14 -15.91
N PRO A 173 -11.40 16.87 -15.96
CA PRO A 173 -10.75 16.24 -17.10
C PRO A 173 -11.27 14.83 -17.40
N GLU A 174 -11.21 14.38 -18.66
CA GLU A 174 -11.58 13.00 -19.02
C GLU A 174 -10.65 11.97 -18.36
N THR A 175 -9.38 12.29 -18.17
CA THR A 175 -8.43 11.45 -17.43
C THR A 175 -8.88 11.22 -16.00
N THR A 176 -9.46 12.22 -15.34
CA THR A 176 -10.01 12.11 -13.99
C THR A 176 -11.26 11.22 -13.95
N LYS A 177 -12.08 11.21 -15.01
CA LYS A 177 -13.22 10.28 -15.09
C LYS A 177 -12.76 8.82 -15.22
N ALA A 178 -11.67 8.60 -15.97
CA ALA A 178 -11.04 7.27 -16.04
C ALA A 178 -10.45 6.86 -14.68
N TYR A 179 -9.82 7.80 -13.98
CA TYR A 179 -9.33 7.60 -12.61
C TYR A 179 -10.47 7.24 -11.64
N LEU A 180 -11.57 7.99 -11.65
CA LEU A 180 -12.75 7.68 -10.86
C LEU A 180 -13.22 6.24 -11.06
N LYS A 181 -13.30 5.79 -12.33
CA LYS A 181 -13.68 4.40 -12.64
C LYS A 181 -12.70 3.40 -12.04
N LYS A 182 -11.39 3.66 -12.12
CA LYS A 182 -10.33 2.79 -11.55
C LYS A 182 -10.51 2.66 -10.04
N VAL A 183 -10.63 3.79 -9.32
CA VAL A 183 -10.80 3.78 -7.85
C VAL A 183 -12.10 3.09 -7.44
N LYS A 184 -13.21 3.33 -8.15
CA LYS A 184 -14.49 2.65 -7.85
C LYS A 184 -14.41 1.14 -8.06
N THR A 185 -13.66 0.68 -9.04
CA THR A 185 -13.42 -0.75 -9.25
C THR A 185 -12.64 -1.34 -8.06
N ASN A 186 -11.55 -0.69 -7.65
CA ASN A 186 -10.77 -1.13 -6.49
C ASN A 186 -11.63 -1.16 -5.22
N LEU A 187 -12.40 -0.09 -4.96
CA LEU A 187 -13.28 0.01 -3.81
C LEU A 187 -14.35 -1.11 -3.80
N PHE A 188 -14.88 -1.46 -4.96
CA PHE A 188 -15.82 -2.56 -5.10
C PHE A 188 -15.18 -3.91 -4.75
N LEU A 189 -13.96 -4.17 -5.23
CA LEU A 189 -13.23 -5.41 -4.93
C LEU A 189 -12.93 -5.53 -3.43
N LEU A 190 -12.39 -4.47 -2.82
CA LEU A 190 -12.11 -4.43 -1.37
C LEU A 190 -13.35 -4.73 -0.52
N LYS A 191 -14.51 -4.16 -0.87
CA LYS A 191 -15.77 -4.39 -0.13
C LYS A 191 -16.33 -5.80 -0.30
N ARG A 192 -15.88 -6.55 -1.29
CA ARG A 192 -16.23 -7.95 -1.50
C ARG A 192 -15.24 -8.91 -0.86
N GLY A 193 -14.11 -8.41 -0.35
CA GLY A 193 -13.00 -9.24 0.11
C GLY A 193 -12.35 -10.04 -1.04
N GLU A 194 -12.33 -9.45 -2.23
CA GLU A 194 -11.70 -9.98 -3.45
C GLU A 194 -10.42 -9.16 -3.69
N ASP A 195 -9.35 -9.52 -2.97
CA ASP A 195 -8.03 -8.87 -3.05
C ASP A 195 -7.11 -9.54 -4.08
#